data_12c424662a649f63c8999c4d07105739
#
_entry.id   12c424662a649f63c8999c4d07105739
#
_cell.length_a   1.000
_cell.length_b   1.000
_cell.length_c   1.000
_cell.angle_alpha   90.00
_cell.angle_beta   90.00
_cell.angle_gamma   90.00
#
_symmetry.space_group_name_H-M   'P 1'
#
loop_
_entity.id
_entity.type
_entity.pdbx_description
1 polymer ?
#
loop_
_entity_poly.entity_id
_entity_poly.type
_entity_poly.pdbx_seq_one_letter_code
_entity_poly.pdbx_strand_id
1 'polypeptide(L)'
;MSSKIGIYKKDKIFINLIYFLILLLPFSLVTGPFIPDLSITIIALTFIYLSIKNNLRDFYTSNYSKFFLIFYLVLNLTSFFSHDPIQSLKISLVYFRYFIFALAVWYLIKVKPGILLSLLKSIIICMLILILDGFYQFYFGENILGWERIGTRVSSFFRDELILGSYLSRIFPIFFSLCILNFKYFFNKKFYLFLIFLLLSSIEVLTFLSGERAAFFYINLSAIFLIIMMKDFKLLRFFSLSFALILIFTITSINSIYKERIIDQTIKQMGSQEQTFIFSQEHTNHYISAFKMFTNNKVTGIGPRMF
;
A
#
# COMPACT_ATOMS: atom_id res chain seq x y z
N MET A 1 -22.89 -5.34 25.62
CA MET A 1 -22.03 -4.13 25.79
C MET A 1 -21.15 -4.24 27.04
N SER A 2 -21.61 -4.76 28.20
CA SER A 2 -20.84 -4.85 29.45
C SER A 2 -19.64 -5.81 29.38
N SER A 3 -19.73 -6.94 28.68
CA SER A 3 -18.61 -7.89 28.51
C SER A 3 -17.42 -7.32 27.73
N LYS A 4 -17.67 -6.42 26.74
CA LYS A 4 -16.61 -5.75 25.97
C LYS A 4 -15.81 -4.76 26.81
N ILE A 5 -16.47 -4.05 27.75
CA ILE A 5 -15.83 -3.11 28.67
C ILE A 5 -14.93 -3.85 29.66
N GLY A 6 -15.35 -5.02 30.12
CA GLY A 6 -14.57 -5.89 31.01
C GLY A 6 -13.28 -6.41 30.38
N ILE A 7 -13.34 -6.88 29.13
CA ILE A 7 -12.18 -7.34 28.34
C ILE A 7 -11.20 -6.20 28.12
N TYR A 8 -11.70 -5.00 27.73
CA TYR A 8 -10.85 -3.82 27.50
C TYR A 8 -10.06 -3.40 28.75
N LYS A 9 -10.70 -3.43 29.95
CA LYS A 9 -10.01 -3.07 31.20
C LYS A 9 -8.89 -4.04 31.58
N LYS A 10 -9.10 -5.35 31.43
CA LYS A 10 -8.11 -6.39 31.78
C LYS A 10 -6.92 -6.44 30.83
N ASP A 11 -7.13 -6.20 29.53
CA ASP A 11 -6.12 -6.41 28.49
C ASP A 11 -5.68 -5.09 27.83
N LYS A 12 -5.88 -3.95 28.52
CA LYS A 12 -5.61 -2.59 28.01
C LYS A 12 -4.18 -2.43 27.45
N ILE A 13 -3.20 -3.04 28.10
CA ILE A 13 -1.79 -2.94 27.67
C ILE A 13 -1.61 -3.58 26.29
N PHE A 14 -2.08 -4.81 26.09
CA PHE A 14 -1.95 -5.55 24.83
C PHE A 14 -2.77 -4.88 23.70
N ILE A 15 -3.97 -4.41 24.00
CA ILE A 15 -4.80 -3.68 23.03
C ILE A 15 -4.13 -2.37 22.63
N ASN A 16 -3.54 -1.65 23.58
CA ASN A 16 -2.80 -0.43 23.27
C ASN A 16 -1.50 -0.69 22.51
N LEU A 17 -0.83 -1.81 22.74
CA LEU A 17 0.34 -2.23 21.96
C LEU A 17 -0.05 -2.45 20.48
N ILE A 18 -1.10 -3.24 20.22
CA ILE A 18 -1.61 -3.44 18.84
C ILE A 18 -2.00 -2.09 18.22
N TYR A 19 -2.71 -1.25 18.97
CA TYR A 19 -3.12 0.08 18.53
C TYR A 19 -1.92 0.94 18.13
N PHE A 20 -0.91 1.03 18.97
CA PHE A 20 0.30 1.82 18.70
C PHE A 20 1.07 1.29 17.48
N LEU A 21 1.27 -0.02 17.39
CA LEU A 21 1.99 -0.62 16.26
C LEU A 21 1.26 -0.42 14.94
N ILE A 22 -0.09 -0.47 14.91
CA ILE A 22 -0.86 -0.17 13.70
C ILE A 22 -0.70 1.30 13.28
N LEU A 23 -0.66 2.23 14.23
CA LEU A 23 -0.42 3.65 13.93
C LEU A 23 1.02 3.92 13.45
N LEU A 24 1.96 3.08 13.86
CA LEU A 24 3.35 3.18 13.44
C LEU A 24 3.57 2.63 12.01
N LEU A 25 2.70 1.74 11.51
CA LEU A 25 2.91 1.07 10.21
C LEU A 25 3.16 2.04 9.03
N PRO A 26 2.42 3.16 8.85
CA PRO A 26 2.71 4.07 7.74
C PRO A 26 4.15 4.58 7.74
N PHE A 27 4.71 4.88 8.91
CA PHE A 27 6.10 5.35 9.06
C PHE A 27 7.10 4.19 8.93
N SER A 28 6.82 3.04 9.52
CA SER A 28 7.71 1.90 9.47
C SER A 28 7.93 1.38 8.04
N LEU A 29 6.92 1.48 7.18
CA LEU A 29 7.04 1.12 5.77
C LEU A 29 8.03 2.02 4.99
N VAL A 30 8.33 3.22 5.49
CA VAL A 30 9.32 4.13 4.90
C VAL A 30 10.75 3.73 5.30
N THR A 31 10.93 3.07 6.45
CA THR A 31 12.25 2.70 6.97
C THR A 31 12.84 1.41 6.40
N GLY A 32 12.12 0.74 5.49
CA GLY A 32 12.50 -0.55 4.90
C GLY A 32 11.70 -1.73 5.44
N PRO A 33 12.00 -2.97 5.02
CA PRO A 33 11.12 -4.13 5.25
C PRO A 33 11.14 -4.68 6.67
N PHE A 34 12.20 -4.46 7.45
CA PHE A 34 12.39 -5.11 8.76
C PHE A 34 11.39 -4.65 9.81
N ILE A 35 11.21 -3.32 9.99
CA ILE A 35 10.36 -2.78 11.06
C ILE A 35 8.88 -3.08 10.83
N PRO A 36 8.31 -2.95 9.61
CA PRO A 36 6.93 -3.35 9.35
C PRO A 36 6.71 -4.85 9.60
N ASP A 37 7.65 -5.69 9.16
CA ASP A 37 7.55 -7.14 9.29
C ASP A 37 7.57 -7.57 10.76
N LEU A 38 8.46 -6.99 11.56
CA LEU A 38 8.51 -7.16 13.01
C LEU A 38 7.21 -6.68 13.67
N SER A 39 6.70 -5.52 13.28
CA SER A 39 5.45 -4.96 13.82
C SER A 39 4.27 -5.88 13.56
N ILE A 40 4.12 -6.39 12.33
CA ILE A 40 3.07 -7.34 11.96
C ILE A 40 3.19 -8.62 12.79
N THR A 41 4.41 -9.12 13.00
CA THR A 41 4.66 -10.33 13.79
C THR A 41 4.28 -10.13 15.25
N ILE A 42 4.67 -9.01 15.87
CA ILE A 42 4.29 -8.69 17.25
C ILE A 42 2.78 -8.53 17.39
N ILE A 43 2.11 -7.85 16.45
CA ILE A 43 0.66 -7.71 16.44
C ILE A 43 -0.01 -9.09 16.37
N ALA A 44 0.47 -9.97 15.48
CA ALA A 44 -0.09 -11.31 15.31
C ALA A 44 0.06 -12.15 16.58
N LEU A 45 1.25 -12.18 17.19
CA LEU A 45 1.50 -12.91 18.43
C LEU A 45 0.65 -12.36 19.60
N THR A 46 0.58 -11.05 19.72
CA THR A 46 -0.25 -10.37 20.76
C THR A 46 -1.73 -10.72 20.57
N PHE A 47 -2.21 -10.75 19.32
CA PHE A 47 -3.60 -11.10 19.05
C PHE A 47 -3.89 -12.59 19.31
N ILE A 48 -2.97 -13.51 18.99
CA ILE A 48 -3.10 -14.94 19.33
C ILE A 48 -3.26 -15.10 20.85
N TYR A 49 -2.39 -14.44 21.63
CA TYR A 49 -2.50 -14.44 23.08
C TYR A 49 -3.86 -13.96 23.57
N LEU A 50 -4.33 -12.79 23.07
CA LEU A 50 -5.65 -12.26 23.43
C LEU A 50 -6.79 -13.17 22.99
N SER A 51 -6.65 -13.82 21.84
CA SER A 51 -7.64 -14.73 21.28
C SER A 51 -7.84 -15.97 22.13
N ILE A 52 -6.74 -16.58 22.60
CA ILE A 52 -6.77 -17.74 23.49
C ILE A 52 -7.36 -17.33 24.86
N LYS A 53 -6.85 -16.24 25.45
CA LYS A 53 -7.26 -15.74 26.76
C LYS A 53 -8.74 -15.39 26.84
N ASN A 54 -9.27 -14.75 25.78
CA ASN A 54 -10.64 -14.22 25.75
C ASN A 54 -11.59 -15.05 24.90
N ASN A 55 -11.17 -16.23 24.43
CA ASN A 55 -11.96 -17.18 23.64
C ASN A 55 -12.62 -16.52 22.39
N LEU A 56 -11.82 -15.80 21.59
CA LEU A 56 -12.30 -15.02 20.44
C LEU A 56 -12.53 -15.90 19.18
N ARG A 57 -13.19 -17.05 19.34
CA ARG A 57 -13.41 -18.04 18.26
C ARG A 57 -14.18 -17.48 17.08
N ASP A 58 -15.10 -16.53 17.30
CA ASP A 58 -15.96 -15.96 16.26
C ASP A 58 -15.17 -15.29 15.13
N PHE A 59 -13.97 -14.80 15.40
CA PHE A 59 -13.12 -14.21 14.38
C PHE A 59 -12.59 -15.23 13.38
N TYR A 60 -12.41 -16.49 13.81
CA TYR A 60 -11.87 -17.57 12.98
C TYR A 60 -12.95 -18.32 12.19
N THR A 61 -14.21 -18.19 12.55
CA THR A 61 -15.34 -18.91 11.91
C THR A 61 -15.97 -18.14 10.76
N SER A 62 -15.51 -16.91 10.50
CA SER A 62 -16.05 -16.07 9.43
C SER A 62 -15.78 -16.67 8.04
N ASN A 63 -16.59 -16.29 7.05
CA ASN A 63 -16.38 -16.72 5.66
C ASN A 63 -15.00 -16.26 5.13
N TYR A 64 -14.53 -15.07 5.51
CA TYR A 64 -13.18 -14.60 5.17
C TYR A 64 -12.09 -15.52 5.71
N SER A 65 -12.25 -16.00 6.94
CA SER A 65 -11.32 -16.97 7.56
C SER A 65 -11.30 -18.30 6.81
N LYS A 66 -12.47 -18.79 6.38
CA LYS A 66 -12.57 -20.02 5.57
C LYS A 66 -11.88 -19.88 4.22
N PHE A 67 -12.11 -18.77 3.52
CA PHE A 67 -11.42 -18.49 2.24
C PHE A 67 -9.90 -18.39 2.41
N PHE A 68 -9.45 -17.71 3.46
CA PHE A 68 -8.02 -17.65 3.75
C PHE A 68 -7.46 -19.06 4.04
N LEU A 69 -8.17 -19.88 4.81
CA LEU A 69 -7.72 -21.24 5.13
C LEU A 69 -7.54 -22.09 3.86
N ILE A 70 -8.50 -22.01 2.93
CA ILE A 70 -8.39 -22.70 1.62
C ILE A 70 -7.17 -22.19 0.86
N PHE A 71 -7.00 -20.88 0.74
CA PHE A 71 -5.83 -20.28 0.10
C PHE A 71 -4.52 -20.74 0.76
N TYR A 72 -4.46 -20.73 2.10
CA TYR A 72 -3.29 -21.13 2.85
C TYR A 72 -2.95 -22.62 2.68
N LEU A 73 -3.96 -23.47 2.62
CA LEU A 73 -3.78 -24.90 2.32
C LEU A 73 -3.21 -25.10 0.92
N VAL A 74 -3.78 -24.43 -0.10
CA VAL A 74 -3.27 -24.50 -1.47
C VAL A 74 -1.83 -24.00 -1.52
N LEU A 75 -1.51 -22.88 -0.87
CA LEU A 75 -0.16 -22.31 -0.83
C LEU A 75 0.87 -23.29 -0.23
N ASN A 76 0.51 -24.00 0.85
CA ASN A 76 1.40 -24.97 1.47
C ASN A 76 1.49 -26.28 0.65
N LEU A 77 0.40 -26.71 0.02
CA LEU A 77 0.45 -27.85 -0.88
C LEU A 77 1.36 -27.57 -2.09
N THR A 78 1.23 -26.41 -2.74
CA THR A 78 2.13 -26.03 -3.85
C THR A 78 3.60 -25.94 -3.40
N SER A 79 3.84 -25.48 -2.15
CA SER A 79 5.17 -25.44 -1.57
C SER A 79 5.77 -26.82 -1.36
N PHE A 80 4.94 -27.78 -0.92
CA PHE A 80 5.38 -29.16 -0.69
C PHE A 80 5.80 -29.86 -1.99
N PHE A 81 5.12 -29.56 -3.11
CA PHE A 81 5.44 -30.10 -4.44
C PHE A 81 6.40 -29.25 -5.26
N SER A 82 7.05 -28.24 -4.65
CA SER A 82 8.01 -27.36 -5.33
C SER A 82 9.38 -28.06 -5.54
N HIS A 83 10.22 -27.47 -6.40
CA HIS A 83 11.60 -27.95 -6.61
C HIS A 83 12.46 -27.94 -5.36
N ASP A 84 12.29 -26.93 -4.50
CA ASP A 84 12.88 -26.86 -3.16
C ASP A 84 11.77 -26.68 -2.12
N PRO A 85 11.20 -27.80 -1.60
CA PRO A 85 10.13 -27.75 -0.63
C PRO A 85 10.50 -27.04 0.66
N ILE A 86 11.75 -27.15 1.12
CA ILE A 86 12.20 -26.56 2.36
C ILE A 86 12.20 -25.02 2.25
N GLN A 87 12.75 -24.49 1.17
CA GLN A 87 12.81 -23.04 0.95
C GLN A 87 11.42 -22.47 0.72
N SER A 88 10.57 -23.16 -0.04
CA SER A 88 9.20 -22.75 -0.31
C SER A 88 8.33 -22.79 0.94
N LEU A 89 8.40 -23.85 1.76
CA LEU A 89 7.66 -23.98 3.01
C LEU A 89 8.05 -22.96 4.06
N LYS A 90 9.31 -22.56 4.16
CA LYS A 90 9.75 -21.48 5.07
C LYS A 90 8.96 -20.19 4.86
N ILE A 91 8.54 -19.91 3.64
CA ILE A 91 7.77 -18.71 3.32
C ILE A 91 6.27 -18.95 3.49
N SER A 92 5.76 -20.06 2.92
CA SER A 92 4.34 -20.34 2.96
C SER A 92 3.80 -20.55 4.38
N LEU A 93 4.56 -21.22 5.25
CA LEU A 93 4.17 -21.40 6.65
C LEU A 93 4.07 -20.08 7.40
N VAL A 94 5.05 -19.19 7.22
CA VAL A 94 5.07 -17.90 7.92
C VAL A 94 4.00 -16.95 7.40
N TYR A 95 3.43 -17.22 6.21
CA TYR A 95 2.39 -16.39 5.62
C TYR A 95 1.12 -16.29 6.49
N PHE A 96 0.88 -17.28 7.37
CA PHE A 96 -0.23 -17.28 8.31
C PHE A 96 -0.29 -16.03 9.21
N ARG A 97 0.84 -15.40 9.52
CA ARG A 97 0.89 -14.18 10.35
C ARG A 97 0.11 -13.00 9.75
N TYR A 98 0.03 -12.89 8.42
CA TYR A 98 -0.74 -11.82 7.77
C TYR A 98 -2.24 -11.98 7.97
N PHE A 99 -2.72 -13.21 8.01
CA PHE A 99 -4.11 -13.49 8.36
C PHE A 99 -4.43 -13.10 9.81
N ILE A 100 -3.56 -13.51 10.73
CA ILE A 100 -3.72 -13.15 12.15
C ILE A 100 -3.66 -11.63 12.33
N PHE A 101 -2.78 -10.95 11.61
CA PHE A 101 -2.75 -9.48 11.58
C PHE A 101 -4.08 -8.88 11.11
N ALA A 102 -4.68 -9.40 10.04
CA ALA A 102 -5.98 -8.94 9.56
C ALA A 102 -7.09 -9.13 10.61
N LEU A 103 -7.09 -10.27 11.32
CA LEU A 103 -8.01 -10.50 12.42
C LEU A 103 -7.77 -9.56 13.60
N ALA A 104 -6.51 -9.25 13.92
CA ALA A 104 -6.14 -8.28 14.96
C ALA A 104 -6.67 -6.88 14.65
N VAL A 105 -6.53 -6.43 13.39
CA VAL A 105 -7.08 -5.15 12.93
C VAL A 105 -8.60 -5.14 13.04
N TRP A 106 -9.26 -6.22 12.60
CA TRP A 106 -10.72 -6.35 12.71
C TRP A 106 -11.18 -6.33 14.18
N TYR A 107 -10.49 -7.06 15.06
CA TYR A 107 -10.74 -7.03 16.50
C TYR A 107 -10.60 -5.62 17.07
N LEU A 108 -9.50 -4.93 16.73
CA LEU A 108 -9.24 -3.59 17.22
C LEU A 108 -10.30 -2.58 16.79
N ILE A 109 -10.76 -2.65 15.54
CA ILE A 109 -11.86 -1.80 15.04
C ILE A 109 -13.14 -2.01 15.86
N LYS A 110 -13.45 -3.27 16.24
CA LYS A 110 -14.63 -3.59 17.07
C LYS A 110 -14.50 -3.09 18.51
N VAL A 111 -13.30 -3.17 19.09
CA VAL A 111 -13.06 -2.83 20.51
C VAL A 111 -12.81 -1.32 20.68
N LYS A 112 -12.12 -0.71 19.73
CA LYS A 112 -11.70 0.69 19.78
C LYS A 112 -11.97 1.41 18.44
N PRO A 113 -13.23 1.72 18.10
CA PRO A 113 -13.60 2.28 16.78
C PRO A 113 -12.86 3.58 16.42
N GLY A 114 -12.38 4.33 17.41
CA GLY A 114 -11.56 5.55 17.21
C GLY A 114 -10.25 5.32 16.50
N ILE A 115 -9.81 4.04 16.32
CA ILE A 115 -8.61 3.69 15.56
C ILE A 115 -8.64 4.22 14.13
N LEU A 116 -9.80 4.24 13.48
CA LEU A 116 -9.92 4.69 12.09
C LEU A 116 -9.55 6.17 11.94
N LEU A 117 -10.00 7.02 12.88
CA LEU A 117 -9.61 8.43 12.88
C LEU A 117 -8.13 8.63 13.22
N SER A 118 -7.61 7.85 14.16
CA SER A 118 -6.19 7.93 14.56
C SER A 118 -5.29 7.42 13.44
N LEU A 119 -5.67 6.36 12.73
CA LEU A 119 -4.96 5.86 11.56
C LEU A 119 -4.97 6.88 10.42
N LEU A 120 -6.11 7.54 10.16
CA LEU A 120 -6.17 8.63 9.21
C LEU A 120 -5.17 9.74 9.55
N LYS A 121 -5.12 10.17 10.82
CA LYS A 121 -4.15 11.19 11.27
C LYS A 121 -2.71 10.74 11.07
N SER A 122 -2.40 9.49 11.42
CA SER A 122 -1.08 8.89 11.24
C SER A 122 -0.66 8.89 9.76
N ILE A 123 -1.55 8.45 8.87
CA ILE A 123 -1.30 8.46 7.42
C ILE A 123 -1.12 9.89 6.90
N ILE A 124 -1.96 10.85 7.33
CA ILE A 124 -1.83 12.26 6.92
C ILE A 124 -0.45 12.81 7.31
N ILE A 125 -0.01 12.59 8.56
CA ILE A 125 1.28 13.09 9.02
C ILE A 125 2.42 12.45 8.22
N CYS A 126 2.39 11.13 8.02
CA CYS A 126 3.40 10.45 7.23
C CYS A 126 3.44 10.96 5.78
N MET A 127 2.28 11.11 5.14
CA MET A 127 2.19 11.64 3.77
C MET A 127 2.65 13.09 3.67
N LEU A 128 2.31 13.95 4.64
CA LEU A 128 2.79 15.34 4.67
C LEU A 128 4.32 15.40 4.74
N ILE A 129 4.94 14.57 5.59
CA ILE A 129 6.40 14.49 5.68
C ILE A 129 7.01 14.08 4.35
N LEU A 130 6.47 13.03 3.71
CA LEU A 130 6.96 12.56 2.40
C LEU A 130 6.73 13.57 1.28
N ILE A 131 5.60 14.27 1.28
CA ILE A 131 5.26 15.28 0.28
C ILE A 131 6.20 16.48 0.41
N LEU A 132 6.37 17.00 1.62
CA LEU A 132 7.26 18.15 1.85
C LEU A 132 8.70 17.83 1.50
N ASP A 133 9.21 16.70 1.96
CA ASP A 133 10.57 16.25 1.67
C ASP A 133 10.76 15.90 0.18
N GLY A 134 9.78 15.25 -0.43
CA GLY A 134 9.85 14.89 -1.86
C GLY A 134 9.83 16.12 -2.78
N PHE A 135 9.02 17.15 -2.48
CA PHE A 135 9.08 18.42 -3.24
C PHE A 135 10.36 19.22 -2.93
N TYR A 136 10.87 19.16 -1.71
CA TYR A 136 12.17 19.73 -1.37
C TYR A 136 13.28 19.06 -2.22
N GLN A 137 13.30 17.70 -2.24
CA GLN A 137 14.26 16.95 -3.05
C GLN A 137 14.12 17.24 -4.57
N PHE A 138 12.89 17.43 -5.04
CA PHE A 138 12.65 17.81 -6.44
C PHE A 138 13.29 19.14 -6.78
N TYR A 139 13.18 20.14 -5.90
CA TYR A 139 13.66 21.50 -6.15
C TYR A 139 15.17 21.65 -5.92
N PHE A 140 15.69 21.12 -4.82
CA PHE A 140 17.10 21.31 -4.43
C PHE A 140 18.04 20.20 -4.92
N GLY A 141 17.51 19.07 -5.39
CA GLY A 141 18.32 17.93 -5.86
C GLY A 141 18.64 16.91 -4.78
N GLU A 142 18.52 17.26 -3.50
CA GLU A 142 18.71 16.42 -2.32
C GLU A 142 17.56 16.58 -1.34
N ASN A 143 17.31 15.57 -0.51
CA ASN A 143 16.28 15.64 0.51
C ASN A 143 16.78 16.35 1.77
N ILE A 144 15.91 16.56 2.78
CA ILE A 144 16.26 17.26 4.04
C ILE A 144 17.44 16.61 4.78
N LEU A 145 17.70 15.30 4.56
CA LEU A 145 18.83 14.57 5.15
C LEU A 145 20.10 14.58 4.27
N GLY A 146 20.08 15.28 3.13
CA GLY A 146 21.21 15.35 2.20
C GLY A 146 21.34 14.14 1.26
N TRP A 147 20.27 13.35 1.09
CA TRP A 147 20.28 12.25 0.13
C TRP A 147 19.91 12.75 -1.26
N GLU A 148 20.84 12.60 -2.18
CA GLU A 148 20.65 13.03 -3.57
C GLU A 148 19.56 12.21 -4.27
N ARG A 149 18.86 12.86 -5.22
CA ARG A 149 17.93 12.14 -6.10
C ARG A 149 18.72 11.32 -7.13
N ILE A 150 18.21 10.15 -7.49
CA ILE A 150 18.83 9.29 -8.48
C ILE A 150 18.38 9.70 -9.89
N GLY A 151 19.21 10.42 -10.59
CA GLY A 151 18.89 11.06 -11.88
C GLY A 151 17.76 12.07 -11.73
N THR A 152 16.60 11.80 -12.35
CA THR A 152 15.40 12.64 -12.24
C THR A 152 14.39 12.15 -11.23
N ARG A 153 14.64 11.02 -10.56
CA ARG A 153 13.67 10.36 -9.69
C ARG A 153 13.75 10.91 -8.28
N VAL A 154 12.59 11.30 -7.77
CA VAL A 154 12.40 11.66 -6.35
C VAL A 154 12.16 10.40 -5.56
N SER A 155 12.96 10.16 -4.52
CA SER A 155 12.84 9.01 -3.62
C SER A 155 12.51 9.39 -2.17
N SER A 156 12.69 10.67 -1.81
CA SER A 156 12.48 11.16 -0.44
C SER A 156 13.23 10.30 0.59
N PHE A 157 12.58 9.88 1.67
CA PHE A 157 13.18 9.05 2.72
C PHE A 157 13.41 7.57 2.34
N PHE A 158 13.11 7.16 1.10
CA PHE A 158 13.40 5.79 0.65
C PHE A 158 14.82 5.61 0.12
N ARG A 159 15.65 6.66 0.09
CA ARG A 159 17.05 6.61 -0.35
C ARG A 159 17.20 6.01 -1.77
N ASP A 160 18.03 4.95 -1.86
CA ASP A 160 18.31 4.23 -3.11
C ASP A 160 17.16 3.33 -3.56
N GLU A 161 16.21 3.06 -2.67
CA GLU A 161 14.98 2.35 -2.97
C GLU A 161 14.01 3.27 -3.73
N LEU A 162 13.91 3.07 -5.02
CA LEU A 162 13.06 3.91 -5.89
C LEU A 162 11.58 3.45 -5.82
N ILE A 163 11.00 3.40 -4.64
CA ILE A 163 9.66 2.86 -4.34
C ILE A 163 8.68 3.88 -3.75
N LEU A 164 9.03 5.16 -3.74
CA LEU A 164 8.17 6.24 -3.23
C LEU A 164 6.79 6.25 -3.90
N GLY A 165 6.75 6.17 -5.23
CA GLY A 165 5.49 6.12 -5.98
C GLY A 165 4.68 4.87 -5.67
N SER A 166 5.34 3.72 -5.54
CA SER A 166 4.71 2.46 -5.14
C SER A 166 4.08 2.52 -3.75
N TYR A 167 4.74 3.19 -2.80
CA TYR A 167 4.19 3.45 -1.48
C TYR A 167 2.95 4.33 -1.56
N LEU A 168 3.06 5.48 -2.21
CA LEU A 168 1.97 6.46 -2.32
C LEU A 168 0.75 5.87 -3.03
N SER A 169 0.94 5.18 -4.14
CA SER A 169 -0.16 4.59 -4.93
C SER A 169 -0.92 3.50 -4.18
N ARG A 170 -0.25 2.74 -3.30
CA ARG A 170 -0.88 1.68 -2.50
C ARG A 170 -1.60 2.23 -1.27
N ILE A 171 -1.07 3.26 -0.63
CA ILE A 171 -1.73 3.88 0.54
C ILE A 171 -2.88 4.80 0.11
N PHE A 172 -2.84 5.35 -1.09
CA PHE A 172 -3.84 6.27 -1.62
C PHE A 172 -5.31 5.80 -1.44
N PRO A 173 -5.72 4.57 -1.86
CA PRO A 173 -7.11 4.15 -1.69
C PRO A 173 -7.52 3.99 -0.22
N ILE A 174 -6.60 3.57 0.65
CA ILE A 174 -6.82 3.45 2.10
C ILE A 174 -7.02 4.84 2.70
N PHE A 175 -6.13 5.78 2.37
CA PHE A 175 -6.21 7.16 2.79
C PHE A 175 -7.55 7.80 2.40
N PHE A 176 -7.93 7.70 1.13
CA PHE A 176 -9.17 8.28 0.63
C PHE A 176 -10.40 7.67 1.31
N SER A 177 -10.45 6.35 1.47
CA SER A 177 -11.53 5.67 2.18
C SER A 177 -11.65 6.13 3.64
N LEU A 178 -10.53 6.28 4.33
CA LEU A 178 -10.52 6.80 5.70
C LEU A 178 -10.96 8.26 5.78
N CYS A 179 -10.63 9.09 4.78
CA CYS A 179 -11.14 10.47 4.69
C CYS A 179 -12.66 10.50 4.63
N ILE A 180 -13.27 9.65 3.81
CA ILE A 180 -14.73 9.58 3.68
C ILE A 180 -15.39 9.08 4.97
N LEU A 181 -14.89 7.98 5.53
CA LEU A 181 -15.43 7.38 6.75
C LEU A 181 -15.39 8.34 7.95
N ASN A 182 -14.38 9.21 8.00
CA ASN A 182 -14.18 10.14 9.11
C ASN A 182 -14.71 11.55 8.83
N PHE A 183 -15.26 11.83 7.65
CA PHE A 183 -15.73 13.17 7.24
C PHE A 183 -16.68 13.83 8.25
N LYS A 184 -17.55 13.05 8.87
CA LYS A 184 -18.54 13.52 9.86
C LYS A 184 -17.92 14.09 11.15
N TYR A 185 -16.68 13.72 11.47
CA TYR A 185 -16.00 14.13 12.69
C TYR A 185 -15.30 15.50 12.58
N PHE A 186 -15.24 16.09 11.38
CA PHE A 186 -14.58 17.38 11.18
C PHE A 186 -15.57 18.54 11.24
N PHE A 187 -15.25 19.54 12.09
CA PHE A 187 -16.09 20.72 12.31
C PHE A 187 -16.14 21.62 11.06
N ASN A 188 -14.99 21.96 10.50
CA ASN A 188 -14.90 22.77 9.30
C ASN A 188 -14.78 21.88 8.05
N LYS A 189 -15.93 21.47 7.51
CA LYS A 189 -16.00 20.58 6.35
C LYS A 189 -15.35 21.19 5.10
N LYS A 190 -15.45 22.50 4.87
CA LYS A 190 -14.84 23.16 3.70
C LYS A 190 -13.31 23.11 3.78
N PHE A 191 -12.75 23.43 4.95
CA PHE A 191 -11.31 23.37 5.17
C PHE A 191 -10.79 21.94 5.05
N TYR A 192 -11.51 20.97 5.59
CA TYR A 192 -11.15 19.56 5.45
C TYR A 192 -11.14 19.09 4.01
N LEU A 193 -12.16 19.44 3.22
CA LEU A 193 -12.21 19.14 1.78
C LEU A 193 -11.05 19.78 1.01
N PHE A 194 -10.70 21.02 1.35
CA PHE A 194 -9.56 21.71 0.76
C PHE A 194 -8.22 21.01 1.09
N LEU A 195 -8.03 20.59 2.35
CA LEU A 195 -6.84 19.81 2.72
C LEU A 195 -6.76 18.47 1.98
N ILE A 196 -7.89 17.74 1.88
CA ILE A 196 -7.92 16.49 1.12
C ILE A 196 -7.59 16.75 -0.34
N PHE A 197 -8.16 17.78 -0.95
CA PHE A 197 -7.88 18.18 -2.33
C PHE A 197 -6.38 18.42 -2.55
N LEU A 198 -5.73 19.20 -1.69
CA LEU A 198 -4.29 19.45 -1.77
C LEU A 198 -3.47 18.16 -1.61
N LEU A 199 -3.80 17.34 -0.61
CA LEU A 199 -3.08 16.07 -0.37
C LEU A 199 -3.22 15.12 -1.56
N LEU A 200 -4.42 14.91 -2.08
CA LEU A 200 -4.66 14.04 -3.22
C LEU A 200 -3.87 14.50 -4.45
N SER A 201 -3.91 15.80 -4.75
CA SER A 201 -3.17 16.38 -5.88
C SER A 201 -1.66 16.25 -5.70
N SER A 202 -1.15 16.53 -4.50
CA SER A 202 0.28 16.43 -4.19
C SER A 202 0.79 14.99 -4.26
N ILE A 203 0.02 14.01 -3.77
CA ILE A 203 0.36 12.57 -3.87
C ILE A 203 0.47 12.16 -5.34
N GLU A 204 -0.44 12.62 -6.19
CA GLU A 204 -0.44 12.31 -7.63
C GLU A 204 0.78 12.88 -8.34
N VAL A 205 1.07 14.17 -8.10
CA VAL A 205 2.25 14.84 -8.67
C VAL A 205 3.54 14.19 -8.16
N LEU A 206 3.63 13.87 -6.87
CA LEU A 206 4.82 13.25 -6.30
C LEU A 206 5.01 11.81 -6.81
N THR A 207 3.93 11.07 -7.04
CA THR A 207 3.98 9.75 -7.68
C THR A 207 4.52 9.85 -9.12
N PHE A 208 4.15 10.90 -9.87
CA PHE A 208 4.74 11.18 -11.17
C PHE A 208 6.24 11.49 -11.07
N LEU A 209 6.64 12.36 -10.14
CA LEU A 209 8.04 12.76 -9.91
C LEU A 209 8.93 11.61 -9.42
N SER A 210 8.36 10.58 -8.78
CA SER A 210 9.10 9.36 -8.42
C SER A 210 9.62 8.60 -9.63
N GLY A 211 9.07 8.86 -10.83
CA GLY A 211 9.46 8.22 -12.08
C GLY A 211 9.05 6.74 -12.18
N GLU A 212 8.17 6.26 -11.30
CA GLU A 212 7.63 4.90 -11.31
C GLU A 212 6.37 4.80 -12.18
N ARG A 213 6.54 4.41 -13.46
CA ARG A 213 5.44 4.33 -14.43
C ARG A 213 4.28 3.44 -13.98
N ALA A 214 4.59 2.29 -13.39
CA ALA A 214 3.58 1.37 -12.88
C ALA A 214 2.78 1.99 -11.71
N ALA A 215 3.45 2.65 -10.77
CA ALA A 215 2.80 3.34 -9.66
C ALA A 215 1.90 4.48 -10.13
N PHE A 216 2.37 5.25 -11.11
CA PHE A 216 1.58 6.31 -11.73
C PHE A 216 0.35 5.76 -12.47
N PHE A 217 0.48 4.64 -13.16
CA PHE A 217 -0.66 3.95 -13.76
C PHE A 217 -1.67 3.49 -12.69
N TYR A 218 -1.21 2.84 -11.61
CA TYR A 218 -2.09 2.33 -10.57
C TYR A 218 -2.82 3.43 -9.80
N ILE A 219 -2.18 4.57 -9.51
CA ILE A 219 -2.85 5.66 -8.81
C ILE A 219 -3.94 6.29 -9.68
N ASN A 220 -3.69 6.46 -10.99
CA ASN A 220 -4.67 6.97 -11.94
C ASN A 220 -5.84 5.99 -12.13
N LEU A 221 -5.55 4.69 -12.27
CA LEU A 221 -6.58 3.65 -12.35
C LEU A 221 -7.46 3.63 -11.09
N SER A 222 -6.84 3.72 -9.92
CA SER A 222 -7.54 3.83 -8.63
C SER A 222 -8.39 5.11 -8.55
N ALA A 223 -7.89 6.22 -9.06
CA ALA A 223 -8.61 7.48 -9.13
C ALA A 223 -9.88 7.38 -10.00
N ILE A 224 -9.73 6.84 -11.20
CA ILE A 224 -10.85 6.64 -12.15
C ILE A 224 -11.86 5.69 -11.53
N PHE A 225 -11.42 4.57 -10.95
CA PHE A 225 -12.31 3.63 -10.27
C PHE A 225 -13.12 4.30 -9.15
N LEU A 226 -12.48 5.11 -8.31
CA LEU A 226 -13.14 5.84 -7.24
C LEU A 226 -14.15 6.87 -7.79
N ILE A 227 -13.83 7.58 -8.88
CA ILE A 227 -14.74 8.53 -9.53
C ILE A 227 -16.00 7.81 -10.05
N ILE A 228 -15.85 6.59 -10.60
CA ILE A 228 -16.97 5.82 -11.15
C ILE A 228 -17.83 5.22 -10.03
N MET A 229 -17.18 4.60 -9.02
CA MET A 229 -17.87 3.83 -7.99
C MET A 229 -18.46 4.66 -6.86
N MET A 230 -17.89 5.82 -6.54
CA MET A 230 -18.31 6.62 -5.41
C MET A 230 -19.15 7.82 -5.84
N LYS A 231 -20.40 7.89 -5.35
CA LYS A 231 -21.28 9.04 -5.56
C LYS A 231 -20.81 10.26 -4.76
N ASP A 232 -20.48 10.04 -3.49
CA ASP A 232 -19.94 11.07 -2.61
C ASP A 232 -18.47 11.35 -2.94
N PHE A 233 -18.07 12.60 -2.84
CA PHE A 233 -16.71 13.07 -3.13
C PHE A 233 -16.23 12.90 -4.58
N LYS A 234 -17.09 12.48 -5.51
CA LYS A 234 -16.76 12.34 -6.93
C LYS A 234 -16.16 13.61 -7.52
N LEU A 235 -16.81 14.75 -7.27
CA LEU A 235 -16.34 16.05 -7.76
C LEU A 235 -14.98 16.43 -7.14
N LEU A 236 -14.80 16.20 -5.83
CA LEU A 236 -13.53 16.46 -5.16
C LEU A 236 -12.40 15.66 -5.84
N ARG A 237 -12.64 14.38 -6.10
CA ARG A 237 -11.64 13.52 -6.73
C ARG A 237 -11.38 13.90 -8.18
N PHE A 238 -12.43 14.22 -8.94
CA PHE A 238 -12.31 14.69 -10.31
C PHE A 238 -11.45 15.97 -10.39
N PHE A 239 -11.77 16.99 -9.58
CA PHE A 239 -11.02 18.24 -9.59
C PHE A 239 -9.57 18.06 -9.09
N SER A 240 -9.33 17.23 -8.07
CA SER A 240 -7.95 16.97 -7.59
C SER A 240 -7.11 16.25 -8.64
N LEU A 241 -7.69 15.30 -9.38
CA LEU A 241 -7.01 14.62 -10.49
C LEU A 241 -6.71 15.60 -11.63
N SER A 242 -7.71 16.39 -12.06
CA SER A 242 -7.54 17.37 -13.12
C SER A 242 -6.46 18.41 -12.77
N PHE A 243 -6.46 18.90 -11.54
CA PHE A 243 -5.45 19.84 -11.07
C PHE A 243 -4.05 19.21 -11.03
N ALA A 244 -3.92 17.97 -10.56
CA ALA A 244 -2.65 17.25 -10.58
C ALA A 244 -2.12 17.06 -12.01
N LEU A 245 -2.98 16.69 -12.96
CA LEU A 245 -2.61 16.52 -14.37
C LEU A 245 -2.18 17.85 -15.02
N ILE A 246 -2.81 18.96 -14.67
CA ILE A 246 -2.39 20.30 -15.12
C ILE A 246 -0.99 20.62 -14.57
N LEU A 247 -0.72 20.36 -13.29
CA LEU A 247 0.60 20.55 -12.69
C LEU A 247 1.66 19.66 -13.35
N ILE A 248 1.35 18.39 -13.60
CA ILE A 248 2.25 17.46 -14.29
C ILE A 248 2.56 17.96 -15.71
N PHE A 249 1.54 18.41 -16.44
CA PHE A 249 1.71 18.99 -17.77
C PHE A 249 2.62 20.22 -17.74
N THR A 250 2.44 21.12 -16.76
CA THR A 250 3.30 22.29 -16.58
C THR A 250 4.75 21.89 -16.31
N ILE A 251 4.98 20.93 -15.40
CA ILE A 251 6.33 20.43 -15.07
C ILE A 251 6.99 19.82 -16.32
N THR A 252 6.27 19.01 -17.10
CA THR A 252 6.80 18.37 -18.32
C THR A 252 7.04 19.37 -19.45
N SER A 253 6.28 20.46 -19.51
CA SER A 253 6.47 21.52 -20.50
C SER A 253 7.70 22.39 -20.21
N ILE A 254 8.02 22.60 -18.93
CA ILE A 254 9.19 23.38 -18.51
C ILE A 254 10.46 22.52 -18.57
N ASN A 255 10.37 21.23 -18.24
CA ASN A 255 11.52 20.34 -18.16
C ASN A 255 11.31 19.07 -19.00
N SER A 256 11.97 19.06 -20.18
CA SER A 256 11.86 17.97 -21.16
C SER A 256 12.33 16.61 -20.67
N ILE A 257 13.21 16.55 -19.66
CA ILE A 257 13.76 15.29 -19.12
C ILE A 257 12.68 14.43 -18.47
N TYR A 258 11.73 15.06 -17.75
CA TYR A 258 10.59 14.33 -17.16
C TYR A 258 9.60 13.84 -18.21
N LYS A 259 9.40 14.64 -19.29
CA LYS A 259 8.58 14.23 -20.43
C LYS A 259 9.17 13.00 -21.11
N GLU A 260 10.46 13.05 -21.45
CA GLU A 260 11.15 11.95 -22.11
C GLU A 260 11.05 10.65 -21.31
N ARG A 261 11.28 10.70 -20.01
CA ARG A 261 11.28 9.50 -19.17
C ARG A 261 9.93 8.79 -19.07
N ILE A 262 8.85 9.52 -18.82
CA ILE A 262 7.55 8.89 -18.51
C ILE A 262 6.68 8.80 -19.78
N ILE A 263 6.70 9.83 -20.63
CA ILE A 263 5.85 9.88 -21.81
C ILE A 263 6.55 9.25 -23.01
N ASP A 264 7.70 9.82 -23.42
CA ASP A 264 8.35 9.44 -24.68
C ASP A 264 8.91 8.02 -24.62
N GLN A 265 9.55 7.62 -23.51
CA GLN A 265 10.01 6.23 -23.33
C GLN A 265 8.86 5.23 -23.27
N THR A 266 7.71 5.61 -22.68
CA THR A 266 6.53 4.74 -22.67
C THR A 266 5.95 4.59 -24.07
N ILE A 267 5.81 5.70 -24.82
CA ILE A 267 5.33 5.68 -26.21
C ILE A 267 6.29 4.89 -27.10
N LYS A 268 7.62 5.11 -26.99
CA LYS A 268 8.62 4.35 -27.74
C LYS A 268 8.54 2.84 -27.46
N GLN A 269 8.33 2.45 -26.20
CA GLN A 269 8.19 1.05 -25.82
C GLN A 269 6.88 0.42 -26.30
N MET A 270 5.81 1.19 -26.45
CA MET A 270 4.53 0.73 -26.99
C MET A 270 4.52 0.72 -28.52
N GLY A 271 5.33 1.55 -29.19
CA GLY A 271 5.33 1.74 -30.65
C GLY A 271 6.44 1.02 -31.41
N SER A 272 7.34 0.30 -30.74
CA SER A 272 8.40 -0.45 -31.43
C SER A 272 7.80 -1.66 -32.17
N GLN A 273 7.96 -1.71 -33.50
CA GLN A 273 7.39 -2.75 -34.38
C GLN A 273 7.83 -4.19 -34.06
N GLU A 274 8.86 -4.35 -33.21
CA GLU A 274 9.33 -5.68 -32.78
C GLU A 274 8.61 -6.21 -31.51
N GLN A 275 7.73 -5.40 -30.88
CA GLN A 275 7.07 -5.83 -29.65
C GLN A 275 5.58 -6.10 -29.90
N THR A 276 5.19 -7.35 -29.83
CA THR A 276 3.80 -7.85 -29.85
C THR A 276 3.02 -7.50 -28.55
N PHE A 277 3.64 -6.82 -27.57
CA PHE A 277 3.06 -6.57 -26.26
C PHE A 277 3.16 -5.10 -25.84
N ILE A 278 2.15 -4.64 -25.11
CA ILE A 278 2.02 -3.27 -24.55
C ILE A 278 3.07 -2.99 -23.46
N PHE A 279 3.77 -4.01 -22.97
CA PHE A 279 4.70 -3.93 -21.83
C PHE A 279 6.16 -3.81 -22.29
N SER A 280 7.03 -3.28 -21.40
CA SER A 280 8.49 -3.29 -21.65
C SER A 280 8.99 -4.72 -21.81
N GLN A 281 10.10 -4.91 -22.53
CA GLN A 281 10.67 -6.23 -22.79
C GLN A 281 10.95 -7.03 -21.51
N GLU A 282 11.40 -6.35 -20.44
CA GLU A 282 11.60 -6.97 -19.12
C GLU A 282 10.30 -7.54 -18.54
N HIS A 283 9.23 -6.74 -18.54
CA HIS A 283 7.92 -7.20 -18.07
C HIS A 283 7.36 -8.31 -18.95
N THR A 284 7.52 -8.21 -20.27
CA THR A 284 7.11 -9.27 -21.20
C THR A 284 7.83 -10.57 -20.91
N ASN A 285 9.14 -10.54 -20.67
CA ASN A 285 9.92 -11.73 -20.31
C ASN A 285 9.44 -12.34 -18.97
N HIS A 286 9.10 -11.52 -17.99
CA HIS A 286 8.52 -12.01 -16.73
C HIS A 286 7.17 -12.70 -16.95
N TYR A 287 6.27 -12.12 -17.77
CA TYR A 287 4.98 -12.75 -18.07
C TYR A 287 5.14 -14.06 -18.86
N ILE A 288 6.03 -14.08 -19.86
CA ILE A 288 6.32 -15.30 -20.63
C ILE A 288 6.89 -16.40 -19.72
N SER A 289 7.83 -16.04 -18.84
CA SER A 289 8.41 -16.97 -17.88
C SER A 289 7.35 -17.52 -16.91
N ALA A 290 6.53 -16.65 -16.36
CA ALA A 290 5.42 -17.05 -15.47
C ALA A 290 4.42 -17.97 -16.20
N PHE A 291 4.09 -17.66 -17.47
CA PHE A 291 3.19 -18.48 -18.26
C PHE A 291 3.81 -19.86 -18.60
N LYS A 292 5.10 -19.92 -18.93
CA LYS A 292 5.82 -21.19 -19.14
C LYS A 292 5.83 -22.04 -17.86
N MET A 293 6.08 -21.43 -16.70
CA MET A 293 6.02 -22.12 -15.41
C MET A 293 4.63 -22.70 -15.15
N PHE A 294 3.57 -21.91 -15.41
CA PHE A 294 2.20 -22.38 -15.30
C PHE A 294 1.90 -23.53 -16.26
N THR A 295 2.29 -23.43 -17.53
CA THR A 295 2.02 -24.50 -18.51
C THR A 295 2.74 -25.81 -18.19
N ASN A 296 3.92 -25.73 -17.59
CA ASN A 296 4.69 -26.90 -17.18
C ASN A 296 4.17 -27.53 -15.86
N ASN A 297 3.51 -26.74 -14.99
CA ASN A 297 3.06 -27.18 -13.67
C ASN A 297 1.62 -26.72 -13.39
N LYS A 298 0.68 -27.09 -14.25
CA LYS A 298 -0.72 -26.60 -14.25
C LYS A 298 -1.48 -26.88 -12.95
N VAL A 299 -1.20 -27.96 -12.26
CA VAL A 299 -1.95 -28.40 -11.08
C VAL A 299 -1.28 -27.97 -9.79
N THR A 300 0.01 -28.21 -9.66
CA THR A 300 0.75 -27.96 -8.42
C THR A 300 1.39 -26.57 -8.37
N GLY A 301 1.58 -25.90 -9.52
CA GLY A 301 2.43 -24.73 -9.58
C GLY A 301 3.90 -25.09 -9.29
N ILE A 302 4.75 -24.07 -9.17
CA ILE A 302 6.19 -24.27 -8.85
C ILE A 302 6.52 -23.97 -7.38
N GLY A 303 5.56 -23.44 -6.62
CA GLY A 303 5.74 -23.00 -5.24
C GLY A 303 6.29 -21.57 -5.08
N PRO A 304 6.03 -20.93 -3.92
CA PRO A 304 6.56 -19.61 -3.61
C PRO A 304 8.09 -19.56 -3.69
N ARG A 305 8.63 -18.45 -4.19
CA ARG A 305 10.08 -18.18 -4.31
C ARG A 305 10.84 -19.10 -5.26
N MET A 306 10.15 -19.80 -6.17
CA MET A 306 10.76 -20.66 -7.18
C MET A 306 10.84 -19.97 -8.56
N PHE A 307 10.60 -18.66 -8.60
CA PHE A 307 10.68 -17.81 -9.80
C PHE A 307 12.09 -17.28 -10.01
#